data_d31a587562cede71dee0ffc3ef587fae
#
_entry.id   d31a587562cede71dee0ffc3ef587fae
#
_cell.length_a   1.000
_cell.length_b   1.000
_cell.length_c   1.000
_cell.angle_alpha   90.00
_cell.angle_beta   90.00
_cell.angle_gamma   90.00
#
_symmetry.space_group_name_H-M   'P 1'
#
loop_
_entity.id
_entity.type
_entity.pdbx_description
1 polymer ?
#
loop_
_entity_poly.entity_id
_entity_poly.type
_entity_poly.pdbx_seq_one_letter_code
_entity_poly.pdbx_strand_id
1 'polypeptide(L)'
;RQSPSEMRSSNLAKVLARDKKLQQIASRINKVANDVEAVVMPAIVGMDSQEAVSFIRDRVQKPLHFIATMPPSVPGVRVQTLLRKYFANLGGVYMLGNRVTGGCIEDGRLRYVETSLLPDERLEASDFVLATGSFTSDGLKSNYECVYEPIFHLDVTAPADRMQWVSTSVFDDQPYLHYGVRVNALQQVQKEGHTISNLYAAGAVLGGHNAA
;
A
#
# COMPACT_ATOMS: atom_id res chain seq x y z
N ARG A 1 -6.32 23.03 23.52
CA ARG A 1 -5.90 21.62 23.71
C ARG A 1 -6.68 20.78 22.71
N GLN A 2 -5.99 20.10 21.80
CA GLN A 2 -6.63 19.12 20.91
C GLN A 2 -7.03 17.88 21.72
N SER A 3 -8.16 17.28 21.38
CA SER A 3 -8.62 16.05 22.03
C SER A 3 -7.68 14.87 21.71
N PRO A 4 -7.57 13.85 22.57
CA PRO A 4 -6.74 12.67 22.30
C PRO A 4 -7.07 11.97 20.97
N SER A 5 -8.31 12.06 20.50
CA SER A 5 -8.74 11.51 19.19
C SER A 5 -8.15 12.24 17.99
N GLU A 6 -7.64 13.46 18.17
CA GLU A 6 -7.00 14.26 17.11
C GLU A 6 -5.48 14.12 17.06
N MET A 7 -4.88 13.39 18.01
CA MET A 7 -3.43 13.18 18.09
C MET A 7 -2.93 12.05 17.17
N ARG A 8 -3.42 12.01 15.93
CA ARG A 8 -2.88 11.10 14.91
C ARG A 8 -1.50 11.58 14.45
N SER A 9 -0.63 10.63 14.07
CA SER A 9 0.73 10.91 13.55
C SER A 9 0.72 11.98 12.47
N SER A 10 -0.23 11.94 11.56
CA SER A 10 -0.39 12.92 10.48
C SER A 10 -0.75 14.32 10.97
N ASN A 11 -1.55 14.46 12.01
CA ASN A 11 -1.89 15.78 12.59
C ASN A 11 -0.69 16.37 13.34
N LEU A 12 0.05 15.53 14.08
CA LEU A 12 1.29 15.95 14.71
C LEU A 12 2.31 16.40 13.68
N ALA A 13 2.46 15.69 12.58
CA ALA A 13 3.38 16.05 11.50
C ALA A 13 3.06 17.40 10.86
N LYS A 14 1.77 17.76 10.70
CA LYS A 14 1.37 19.12 10.25
C LYS A 14 1.80 20.22 11.21
N VAL A 15 1.70 19.97 12.52
CA VAL A 15 2.15 20.93 13.54
C VAL A 15 3.68 21.04 13.54
N LEU A 16 4.39 19.92 13.29
CA LEU A 16 5.84 19.82 13.24
C LEU A 16 6.46 20.19 11.88
N ALA A 17 5.65 20.59 10.91
CA ALA A 17 6.14 21.05 9.61
C ALA A 17 6.87 22.41 9.67
N ARG A 18 6.82 23.12 10.81
CA ARG A 18 7.44 24.44 10.98
C ARG A 18 8.81 24.31 11.63
N ASP A 19 9.83 24.85 11.00
CA ASP A 19 11.23 24.83 11.47
C ASP A 19 11.40 25.31 12.92
N LYS A 20 10.67 26.36 13.30
CA LYS A 20 10.68 26.89 14.68
C LYS A 20 10.25 25.84 15.71
N LYS A 21 9.28 24.97 15.37
CA LYS A 21 8.82 23.88 16.25
C LYS A 21 9.83 22.76 16.32
N LEU A 22 10.42 22.38 15.19
CA LEU A 22 11.48 21.37 15.12
C LEU A 22 12.72 21.82 15.90
N GLN A 23 13.09 23.09 15.78
CA GLN A 23 14.20 23.65 16.55
C GLN A 23 13.94 23.62 18.07
N GLN A 24 12.71 23.94 18.51
CA GLN A 24 12.32 23.83 19.92
C GLN A 24 12.42 22.39 20.44
N ILE A 25 12.00 21.41 19.63
CA ILE A 25 12.09 19.98 19.98
C ILE A 25 13.56 19.56 20.06
N ALA A 26 14.36 19.85 19.05
CA ALA A 26 15.79 19.53 19.06
C ALA A 26 16.50 20.12 20.30
N SER A 27 16.21 21.37 20.61
CA SER A 27 16.76 22.03 21.82
C SER A 27 16.33 21.36 23.13
N ARG A 28 15.08 20.89 23.22
CA ARG A 28 14.62 20.15 24.41
C ARG A 28 15.27 18.76 24.50
N ILE A 29 15.39 18.05 23.37
CA ILE A 29 16.07 16.76 23.31
C ILE A 29 17.51 16.91 23.79
N ASN A 30 18.24 17.89 23.26
CA ASN A 30 19.64 18.12 23.63
C ASN A 30 19.83 18.45 25.11
N LYS A 31 18.82 19.06 25.78
CA LYS A 31 18.87 19.34 27.21
C LYS A 31 18.73 18.13 28.10
N VAL A 32 18.02 17.09 27.63
CA VAL A 32 17.69 15.90 28.44
C VAL A 32 18.44 14.64 28.00
N ALA A 33 19.10 14.68 26.85
CA ALA A 33 19.75 13.53 26.25
C ALA A 33 21.28 13.48 26.49
N ASN A 34 21.78 14.08 27.58
CA ASN A 34 23.21 14.15 27.84
C ASN A 34 23.84 12.76 28.09
N ASP A 35 23.13 11.92 28.85
CA ASP A 35 23.64 10.64 29.36
C ASP A 35 23.14 9.43 28.55
N VAL A 36 22.68 9.66 27.30
CA VAL A 36 22.21 8.59 26.40
C VAL A 36 23.11 8.46 25.18
N GLU A 37 23.22 7.27 24.64
CA GLU A 37 23.99 6.99 23.42
C GLU A 37 23.26 7.40 22.15
N ALA A 38 21.93 7.27 22.13
CA ALA A 38 21.09 7.63 21.02
C ALA A 38 19.69 8.08 21.46
N VAL A 39 19.00 8.78 20.58
CA VAL A 39 17.61 9.21 20.77
C VAL A 39 16.71 8.49 19.79
N VAL A 40 15.61 7.97 20.27
CA VAL A 40 14.59 7.32 19.44
C VAL A 40 13.30 8.14 19.52
N MET A 41 12.70 8.44 18.37
CA MET A 41 11.41 9.14 18.33
C MET A 41 10.49 8.55 17.28
N PRO A 42 9.16 8.71 17.42
CA PRO A 42 8.20 8.30 16.38
C PRO A 42 8.47 9.04 15.07
N ALA A 43 8.25 8.36 13.93
CA ALA A 43 8.38 8.95 12.59
C ALA A 43 7.20 9.88 12.27
N ILE A 44 7.12 11.01 12.96
CA ILE A 44 6.04 12.01 12.86
C ILE A 44 6.51 13.34 12.26
N VAL A 45 7.65 13.33 11.57
CA VAL A 45 8.27 14.53 10.96
C VAL A 45 8.39 14.34 9.45
N GLY A 46 8.26 15.43 8.69
CA GLY A 46 8.49 15.43 7.25
C GLY A 46 7.35 14.75 6.45
N MET A 47 6.13 15.26 6.60
CA MET A 47 4.99 14.75 5.82
C MET A 47 5.12 15.07 4.33
N ASP A 48 5.59 16.26 3.98
CA ASP A 48 5.63 16.76 2.61
C ASP A 48 7.01 16.57 1.95
N SER A 49 8.08 16.56 2.76
CA SER A 49 9.45 16.41 2.27
C SER A 49 10.38 15.76 3.30
N GLN A 50 11.55 15.30 2.83
CA GLN A 50 12.61 14.77 3.68
C GLN A 50 13.37 15.89 4.42
N GLU A 51 13.27 17.15 4.01
CA GLU A 51 14.01 18.27 4.56
C GLU A 51 13.80 18.46 6.05
N ALA A 52 12.57 18.36 6.52
CA ALA A 52 12.25 18.46 7.95
C ALA A 52 12.92 17.34 8.79
N VAL A 53 13.10 16.16 8.20
CA VAL A 53 13.80 15.02 8.85
C VAL A 53 15.29 15.32 8.93
N SER A 54 15.90 15.80 7.86
CA SER A 54 17.30 16.24 7.85
C SER A 54 17.51 17.40 8.82
N PHE A 55 16.63 18.40 8.80
CA PHE A 55 16.67 19.56 9.67
C PHE A 55 16.75 19.20 11.18
N ILE A 56 15.92 18.27 11.65
CA ILE A 56 15.94 17.85 13.05
C ILE A 56 17.16 16.97 13.37
N ARG A 57 17.59 16.09 12.45
CA ARG A 57 18.79 15.27 12.61
C ARG A 57 20.04 16.10 12.81
N ASP A 58 20.20 17.16 12.01
CA ASP A 58 21.37 18.03 12.05
C ASP A 58 21.46 18.86 13.36
N ARG A 59 20.34 19.00 14.06
CA ARG A 59 20.25 19.82 15.29
C ARG A 59 20.25 19.02 16.58
N VAL A 60 19.96 17.74 16.51
CA VAL A 60 20.08 16.84 17.67
C VAL A 60 21.52 16.36 17.75
N GLN A 61 22.16 16.58 18.92
CA GLN A 61 23.58 16.27 19.15
C GLN A 61 23.90 14.77 19.25
N LYS A 62 22.89 13.93 19.46
CA LYS A 62 23.00 12.48 19.55
C LYS A 62 22.45 11.82 18.29
N PRO A 63 22.87 10.61 17.95
CA PRO A 63 22.26 9.84 16.87
C PRO A 63 20.74 9.78 17.04
N LEU A 64 19.98 10.25 16.00
CA LEU A 64 18.54 10.30 16.04
C LEU A 64 17.94 9.22 15.13
N HIS A 65 17.21 8.28 15.72
CA HIS A 65 16.53 7.19 15.04
C HIS A 65 15.02 7.42 15.07
N PHE A 66 14.36 7.00 13.98
CA PHE A 66 12.89 7.06 13.86
C PHE A 66 12.32 5.67 13.86
N ILE A 67 11.27 5.45 14.66
CA ILE A 67 10.48 4.21 14.65
C ILE A 67 9.18 4.41 13.90
N ALA A 68 8.73 3.36 13.22
CA ALA A 68 7.47 3.36 12.50
C ALA A 68 6.30 3.63 13.45
N THR A 69 5.29 4.31 12.93
CA THR A 69 4.00 4.52 13.60
C THR A 69 2.91 3.72 12.92
N MET A 70 1.81 3.46 13.64
CA MET A 70 0.63 2.80 13.08
C MET A 70 0.12 3.54 11.82
N PRO A 71 -0.43 2.81 10.85
CA PRO A 71 -1.07 3.44 9.67
C PRO A 71 -2.23 4.37 10.06
N PRO A 72 -2.41 5.47 9.33
CA PRO A 72 -1.56 6.00 8.26
C PRO A 72 -0.27 6.63 8.80
N SER A 73 0.87 6.03 8.49
CA SER A 73 2.18 6.54 8.93
C SER A 73 2.61 7.75 8.11
N VAL A 74 3.35 8.69 8.73
CA VAL A 74 3.84 9.89 8.05
C VAL A 74 4.77 9.56 6.87
N PRO A 75 5.74 8.64 6.99
CA PRO A 75 6.54 8.21 5.84
C PRO A 75 5.71 7.62 4.70
N GLY A 76 4.69 6.81 5.01
CA GLY A 76 3.80 6.22 4.01
C GLY A 76 3.00 7.29 3.25
N VAL A 77 2.39 8.25 3.97
CA VAL A 77 1.67 9.39 3.37
C VAL A 77 2.59 10.22 2.48
N ARG A 78 3.83 10.45 2.92
CA ARG A 78 4.83 11.18 2.11
C ARG A 78 5.13 10.46 0.80
N VAL A 79 5.44 9.16 0.85
CA VAL A 79 5.72 8.36 -0.35
C VAL A 79 4.54 8.39 -1.31
N GLN A 80 3.33 8.14 -0.82
CA GLN A 80 2.11 8.22 -1.63
C GLN A 80 1.94 9.59 -2.30
N THR A 81 2.14 10.67 -1.55
CA THR A 81 2.00 12.04 -2.06
C THR A 81 3.03 12.33 -3.15
N LEU A 82 4.29 11.95 -2.93
CA LEU A 82 5.37 12.17 -3.89
C LEU A 82 5.17 11.35 -5.17
N LEU A 83 4.81 10.07 -5.05
CA LEU A 83 4.52 9.22 -6.19
C LEU A 83 3.33 9.74 -7.01
N ARG A 84 2.27 10.18 -6.34
CA ARG A 84 1.10 10.77 -7.03
C ARG A 84 1.46 12.05 -7.78
N LYS A 85 2.27 12.94 -7.18
CA LYS A 85 2.77 14.13 -7.87
C LYS A 85 3.62 13.78 -9.08
N TYR A 86 4.52 12.83 -8.92
CA TYR A 86 5.38 12.37 -10.00
C TYR A 86 4.58 11.78 -11.15
N PHE A 87 3.61 10.91 -10.84
CA PHE A 87 2.69 10.33 -11.82
C PHE A 87 1.89 11.40 -12.59
N ALA A 88 1.33 12.38 -11.87
CA ALA A 88 0.61 13.48 -12.50
C ALA A 88 1.49 14.35 -13.39
N ASN A 89 2.76 14.59 -13.00
CA ASN A 89 3.73 15.34 -13.82
C ASN A 89 4.09 14.60 -15.11
N LEU A 90 3.97 13.28 -15.14
CA LEU A 90 4.13 12.46 -16.35
C LEU A 90 2.85 12.41 -17.22
N GLY A 91 1.80 13.15 -16.87
CA GLY A 91 0.52 13.15 -17.57
C GLY A 91 -0.44 12.04 -17.15
N GLY A 92 -0.12 11.28 -16.10
CA GLY A 92 -0.98 10.23 -15.59
C GLY A 92 -2.25 10.76 -14.91
N VAL A 93 -3.38 10.09 -15.08
CA VAL A 93 -4.67 10.41 -14.46
C VAL A 93 -4.89 9.51 -13.24
N TYR A 94 -5.01 10.12 -12.07
CA TYR A 94 -5.28 9.43 -10.81
C TYR A 94 -6.73 9.63 -10.37
N MET A 95 -7.54 8.58 -10.49
CA MET A 95 -8.98 8.61 -10.20
C MET A 95 -9.25 8.16 -8.76
N LEU A 96 -9.05 9.06 -7.81
CA LEU A 96 -9.26 8.77 -6.38
C LEU A 96 -10.72 8.43 -6.08
N GLY A 97 -10.93 7.33 -5.35
CA GLY A 97 -12.26 6.86 -4.96
C GLY A 97 -13.00 6.11 -6.07
N ASN A 98 -12.42 5.98 -7.26
CA ASN A 98 -12.96 5.14 -8.31
C ASN A 98 -12.52 3.67 -8.10
N ARG A 99 -13.41 2.75 -8.38
CA ARG A 99 -13.16 1.30 -8.27
C ARG A 99 -13.50 0.64 -9.59
N VAL A 100 -12.64 -0.24 -10.08
CA VAL A 100 -12.97 -1.13 -11.18
C VAL A 100 -13.98 -2.16 -10.68
N THR A 101 -15.12 -2.25 -11.36
CA THR A 101 -16.25 -3.12 -11.01
C THR A 101 -16.35 -4.34 -11.90
N GLY A 102 -15.73 -4.30 -13.07
CA GLY A 102 -15.73 -5.38 -14.05
C GLY A 102 -15.00 -5.00 -15.32
N GLY A 103 -15.20 -5.79 -16.35
CA GLY A 103 -14.66 -5.55 -17.70
C GLY A 103 -14.98 -6.70 -18.63
N CYS A 104 -14.62 -6.55 -19.89
CA CYS A 104 -14.88 -7.52 -20.94
C CYS A 104 -13.57 -8.18 -21.41
N ILE A 105 -13.51 -9.50 -21.27
CA ILE A 105 -12.41 -10.33 -21.81
C ILE A 105 -12.94 -11.10 -23.01
N GLU A 106 -12.35 -10.86 -24.17
CA GLU A 106 -12.67 -11.53 -25.44
C GLU A 106 -11.39 -11.94 -26.14
N ASP A 107 -11.38 -13.13 -26.72
CA ASP A 107 -10.22 -13.67 -27.48
C ASP A 107 -8.91 -13.62 -26.70
N GLY A 108 -8.91 -13.88 -25.39
CA GLY A 108 -7.74 -13.83 -24.54
C GLY A 108 -7.16 -12.43 -24.32
N ARG A 109 -7.98 -11.38 -24.48
CA ARG A 109 -7.61 -9.98 -24.22
C ARG A 109 -8.69 -9.25 -23.42
N LEU A 110 -8.25 -8.42 -22.47
CA LEU A 110 -9.14 -7.47 -21.80
C LEU A 110 -9.36 -6.28 -22.75
N ARG A 111 -10.62 -6.06 -23.14
CA ARG A 111 -11.03 -5.00 -24.08
C ARG A 111 -11.18 -3.65 -23.37
N TYR A 112 -11.91 -3.67 -22.26
CA TYR A 112 -12.18 -2.49 -21.45
C TYR A 112 -12.42 -2.88 -19.98
N VAL A 113 -12.36 -1.90 -19.12
CA VAL A 113 -12.82 -2.00 -17.73
C VAL A 113 -13.98 -1.03 -17.47
N GLU A 114 -14.83 -1.41 -16.53
CA GLU A 114 -15.95 -0.62 -16.01
C GLU A 114 -15.61 -0.13 -14.61
N THR A 115 -16.08 1.09 -14.27
CA THR A 115 -15.73 1.70 -12.99
C THR A 115 -16.93 2.30 -12.28
N SER A 116 -16.86 2.38 -10.96
CA SER A 116 -17.98 2.82 -10.12
C SER A 116 -18.35 4.29 -10.27
N LEU A 117 -17.41 5.17 -10.64
CA LEU A 117 -17.69 6.61 -10.81
C LEU A 117 -18.06 6.99 -12.25
N LEU A 118 -17.78 6.12 -13.21
CA LEU A 118 -18.07 6.30 -14.63
C LEU A 118 -18.83 5.07 -15.16
N PRO A 119 -20.05 4.81 -14.68
CA PRO A 119 -20.76 3.56 -15.00
C PRO A 119 -21.16 3.44 -16.47
N ASP A 120 -21.31 4.57 -17.16
CA ASP A 120 -21.68 4.64 -18.56
C ASP A 120 -20.47 4.69 -19.52
N GLU A 121 -19.24 4.77 -18.97
CA GLU A 121 -18.02 4.85 -19.75
C GLU A 121 -17.20 3.56 -19.64
N ARG A 122 -16.65 3.13 -20.77
CA ARG A 122 -15.72 2.02 -20.88
C ARG A 122 -14.30 2.57 -20.99
N LEU A 123 -13.43 2.18 -20.08
CA LEU A 123 -12.02 2.58 -20.12
C LEU A 123 -11.23 1.54 -20.89
N GLU A 124 -10.75 1.92 -22.06
CA GLU A 124 -9.96 1.08 -22.95
C GLU A 124 -8.47 1.39 -22.82
N ALA A 125 -7.63 0.37 -22.97
CA ALA A 125 -6.19 0.51 -23.00
C ALA A 125 -5.55 -0.62 -23.83
N SER A 126 -4.31 -0.40 -24.27
CA SER A 126 -3.50 -1.47 -24.88
C SER A 126 -3.12 -2.54 -23.86
N ASP A 127 -2.79 -2.11 -22.64
CA ASP A 127 -2.35 -2.96 -21.53
C ASP A 127 -2.98 -2.52 -20.23
N PHE A 128 -3.24 -3.49 -19.35
CA PHE A 128 -3.82 -3.31 -18.02
C PHE A 128 -2.92 -3.94 -16.95
N VAL A 129 -2.86 -3.33 -15.77
CA VAL A 129 -2.14 -3.88 -14.63
C VAL A 129 -3.07 -4.02 -13.45
N LEU A 130 -3.25 -5.26 -12.99
CA LEU A 130 -3.98 -5.59 -11.77
C LEU A 130 -3.03 -5.44 -10.58
N ALA A 131 -3.24 -4.42 -9.76
CA ALA A 131 -2.43 -4.13 -8.56
C ALA A 131 -3.35 -3.92 -7.34
N THR A 132 -4.37 -4.73 -7.21
CA THR A 132 -5.48 -4.61 -6.24
C THR A 132 -5.11 -5.05 -4.83
N GLY A 133 -3.92 -5.64 -4.67
CA GLY A 133 -3.45 -6.16 -3.39
C GLY A 133 -4.05 -7.52 -3.01
N SER A 134 -3.88 -7.90 -1.75
CA SER A 134 -4.34 -9.18 -1.19
C SER A 134 -5.72 -9.06 -0.52
N PHE A 135 -6.02 -9.95 0.41
CA PHE A 135 -7.27 -9.95 1.21
C PHE A 135 -7.49 -8.63 1.97
N THR A 136 -6.43 -7.99 2.47
CA THR A 136 -6.53 -6.73 3.23
C THR A 136 -6.94 -5.53 2.39
N SER A 137 -6.85 -5.63 1.06
CA SER A 137 -7.16 -4.56 0.09
C SER A 137 -8.32 -4.92 -0.83
N ASP A 138 -9.07 -5.98 -0.53
CA ASP A 138 -10.14 -6.53 -1.38
C ASP A 138 -9.66 -7.08 -2.75
N GLY A 139 -8.37 -7.26 -2.97
CA GLY A 139 -7.83 -7.84 -4.20
C GLY A 139 -8.06 -9.34 -4.32
N LEU A 140 -8.21 -10.01 -3.19
CA LEU A 140 -8.66 -11.38 -3.08
C LEU A 140 -9.81 -11.46 -2.08
N LYS A 141 -10.74 -12.38 -2.31
CA LYS A 141 -11.85 -12.70 -1.40
C LYS A 141 -11.96 -14.20 -1.22
N SER A 142 -12.64 -14.60 -0.16
CA SER A 142 -12.99 -16.00 0.06
C SER A 142 -14.45 -16.13 0.44
N ASN A 143 -15.02 -17.25 0.08
CA ASN A 143 -16.31 -17.72 0.56
C ASN A 143 -16.14 -19.10 1.21
N TYR A 144 -17.23 -19.88 1.38
CA TYR A 144 -17.15 -21.23 1.95
C TYR A 144 -16.49 -22.25 1.02
N GLU A 145 -16.40 -21.98 -0.27
CA GLU A 145 -16.01 -22.94 -1.31
C GLU A 145 -14.61 -22.66 -1.86
N CYS A 146 -14.25 -21.38 -2.06
CA CYS A 146 -13.00 -21.01 -2.71
C CYS A 146 -12.45 -19.64 -2.29
N VAL A 147 -11.19 -19.42 -2.62
CA VAL A 147 -10.55 -18.11 -2.71
C VAL A 147 -10.63 -17.66 -4.16
N TYR A 148 -10.99 -16.40 -4.39
CA TYR A 148 -11.22 -15.86 -5.74
C TYR A 148 -10.77 -14.41 -5.88
N GLU A 149 -10.44 -14.03 -7.10
CA GLU A 149 -10.22 -12.64 -7.51
C GLU A 149 -11.58 -12.03 -7.91
N PRO A 150 -12.02 -10.91 -7.29
CA PRO A 150 -13.43 -10.50 -7.36
C PRO A 150 -13.83 -9.71 -8.61
N ILE A 151 -12.89 -9.26 -9.46
CA ILE A 151 -13.19 -8.38 -10.61
C ILE A 151 -13.38 -9.19 -11.90
N PHE A 152 -12.42 -10.03 -12.22
CA PHE A 152 -12.38 -10.77 -13.48
C PHE A 152 -12.53 -12.28 -13.31
N HIS A 153 -12.58 -12.77 -12.06
CA HIS A 153 -12.60 -14.20 -11.73
C HIS A 153 -11.40 -14.95 -12.35
N LEU A 154 -10.21 -14.40 -12.09
CA LEU A 154 -8.95 -14.98 -12.54
C LEU A 154 -8.60 -16.24 -11.75
N ASP A 155 -7.74 -17.06 -12.33
CA ASP A 155 -7.21 -18.24 -11.65
C ASP A 155 -6.39 -17.82 -10.42
N VAL A 156 -6.71 -18.39 -9.27
CA VAL A 156 -6.03 -18.13 -8.00
C VAL A 156 -5.29 -19.39 -7.55
N THR A 157 -4.10 -19.21 -6.99
CA THR A 157 -3.35 -20.27 -6.33
C THR A 157 -3.81 -20.35 -4.88
N ALA A 158 -4.67 -21.30 -4.56
CA ALA A 158 -5.13 -21.63 -3.22
C ALA A 158 -5.54 -23.10 -3.15
N PRO A 159 -5.35 -23.80 -2.01
CA PRO A 159 -5.89 -25.16 -1.83
C PRO A 159 -7.41 -25.17 -1.91
N ALA A 160 -7.96 -26.23 -2.51
CA ALA A 160 -9.40 -26.44 -2.54
C ALA A 160 -9.98 -26.77 -1.14
N ASP A 161 -9.20 -27.46 -0.30
CA ASP A 161 -9.56 -27.73 1.09
C ASP A 161 -9.32 -26.50 1.96
N ARG A 162 -10.40 -25.89 2.43
CA ARG A 162 -10.35 -24.70 3.30
C ARG A 162 -9.65 -24.94 4.65
N MET A 163 -9.54 -26.19 5.12
CA MET A 163 -8.81 -26.52 6.33
C MET A 163 -7.30 -26.26 6.20
N GLN A 164 -6.81 -26.15 4.96
CA GLN A 164 -5.43 -25.80 4.63
C GLN A 164 -5.18 -24.29 4.45
N TRP A 165 -6.22 -23.44 4.61
CA TRP A 165 -6.05 -22.00 4.38
C TRP A 165 -5.39 -21.30 5.54
N VAL A 166 -5.47 -21.86 6.75
CA VAL A 166 -4.91 -21.28 7.97
C VAL A 166 -4.12 -22.32 8.74
N SER A 167 -3.07 -21.91 9.42
CA SER A 167 -2.36 -22.74 10.37
C SER A 167 -3.09 -22.78 11.71
N THR A 168 -2.89 -23.86 12.49
CA THR A 168 -3.54 -24.05 13.79
C THR A 168 -3.12 -22.97 14.81
N SER A 169 -1.84 -22.58 14.79
CA SER A 169 -1.32 -21.49 15.63
C SER A 169 -1.31 -20.18 14.83
N VAL A 170 -1.81 -19.11 15.43
CA VAL A 170 -1.82 -17.76 14.84
C VAL A 170 -0.41 -17.19 14.67
N PHE A 171 0.58 -17.74 15.38
CA PHE A 171 2.00 -17.32 15.30
C PHE A 171 2.79 -18.09 14.24
N ASP A 172 2.20 -19.13 13.64
CA ASP A 172 2.83 -19.84 12.54
C ASP A 172 2.66 -19.04 11.23
N ASP A 173 3.52 -19.35 10.25
CA ASP A 173 3.33 -18.84 8.89
C ASP A 173 1.95 -19.26 8.37
N GLN A 174 1.18 -18.27 7.91
CA GLN A 174 -0.19 -18.48 7.51
C GLN A 174 -0.27 -18.71 6.00
N PRO A 175 -0.78 -19.88 5.53
CA PRO A 175 -0.81 -20.21 4.11
C PRO A 175 -1.52 -19.17 3.23
N TYR A 176 -2.60 -18.54 3.73
CA TYR A 176 -3.37 -17.55 2.97
C TYR A 176 -2.56 -16.30 2.59
N LEU A 177 -1.44 -16.01 3.28
CA LEU A 177 -0.55 -14.89 2.94
C LEU A 177 0.19 -15.10 1.62
N HIS A 178 0.26 -16.35 1.14
CA HIS A 178 0.91 -16.72 -0.12
C HIS A 178 -0.08 -16.89 -1.27
N TYR A 179 -1.38 -16.67 -1.05
CA TYR A 179 -2.37 -16.82 -2.11
C TYR A 179 -2.41 -15.60 -3.01
N GLY A 180 -2.66 -15.83 -4.29
CA GLY A 180 -2.75 -14.77 -5.28
C GLY A 180 -3.14 -15.29 -6.64
N VAL A 181 -3.29 -14.38 -7.59
CA VAL A 181 -3.60 -14.74 -8.98
C VAL A 181 -2.44 -15.46 -9.63
N ARG A 182 -2.78 -16.41 -10.52
CA ARG A 182 -1.80 -17.12 -11.33
C ARG A 182 -1.34 -16.24 -12.48
N VAL A 183 -0.02 -16.24 -12.70
CA VAL A 183 0.62 -15.53 -13.79
C VAL A 183 1.62 -16.44 -14.51
N ASN A 184 1.93 -16.11 -15.74
CA ASN A 184 3.03 -16.70 -16.48
C ASN A 184 4.37 -15.98 -16.19
N ALA A 185 5.45 -16.38 -16.85
CA ALA A 185 6.77 -15.78 -16.71
C ALA A 185 6.83 -14.28 -17.11
N LEU A 186 5.87 -13.79 -17.88
CA LEU A 186 5.72 -12.39 -18.28
C LEU A 186 4.78 -11.60 -17.35
N GLN A 187 4.37 -12.16 -16.22
CA GLN A 187 3.40 -11.58 -15.27
C GLN A 187 1.98 -11.39 -15.86
N GLN A 188 1.67 -12.05 -16.97
CA GLN A 188 0.33 -12.05 -17.54
C GLN A 188 -0.56 -13.00 -16.74
N VAL A 189 -1.77 -12.56 -16.41
CA VAL A 189 -2.70 -13.33 -15.60
C VAL A 189 -3.35 -14.46 -16.39
N GLN A 190 -3.86 -15.46 -15.68
CA GLN A 190 -4.57 -16.59 -16.25
C GLN A 190 -6.05 -16.59 -15.82
N LYS A 191 -6.90 -17.02 -16.72
CA LYS A 191 -8.32 -17.30 -16.49
C LYS A 191 -8.69 -18.62 -17.14
N GLU A 192 -9.21 -19.56 -16.36
CA GLU A 192 -9.55 -20.91 -16.83
C GLU A 192 -8.39 -21.60 -17.58
N GLY A 193 -7.16 -21.40 -17.05
CA GLY A 193 -5.93 -21.92 -17.64
C GLY A 193 -5.41 -21.17 -18.87
N HIS A 194 -6.13 -20.16 -19.36
CA HIS A 194 -5.74 -19.40 -20.54
C HIS A 194 -5.12 -18.06 -20.14
N THR A 195 -4.03 -17.68 -20.79
CA THR A 195 -3.35 -16.40 -20.56
C THR A 195 -4.14 -15.24 -21.16
N ILE A 196 -4.35 -14.18 -20.36
CA ILE A 196 -4.88 -12.89 -20.86
C ILE A 196 -3.71 -12.02 -21.29
N SER A 197 -3.54 -11.84 -22.59
CA SER A 197 -2.30 -11.36 -23.21
C SER A 197 -1.92 -9.90 -22.87
N ASN A 198 -2.88 -9.09 -22.44
CA ASN A 198 -2.68 -7.67 -22.11
C ASN A 198 -3.12 -7.30 -20.69
N LEU A 199 -3.31 -8.29 -19.80
CA LEU A 199 -3.58 -8.06 -18.40
C LEU A 199 -2.47 -8.67 -17.56
N TYR A 200 -1.74 -7.82 -16.86
CA TYR A 200 -0.60 -8.17 -16.01
C TYR A 200 -1.00 -8.03 -14.54
N ALA A 201 -0.35 -8.77 -13.66
CA ALA A 201 -0.51 -8.58 -12.23
C ALA A 201 0.79 -8.12 -11.56
N ALA A 202 0.66 -7.27 -10.52
CA ALA A 202 1.80 -6.74 -9.79
C ALA A 202 1.46 -6.53 -8.30
N GLY A 203 2.47 -6.69 -7.44
CA GLY A 203 2.34 -6.47 -5.99
C GLY A 203 1.64 -7.62 -5.26
N ALA A 204 0.98 -7.30 -4.15
CA ALA A 204 0.44 -8.28 -3.20
C ALA A 204 -0.76 -9.10 -3.73
N VAL A 205 -1.22 -8.88 -4.95
CA VAL A 205 -2.20 -9.73 -5.64
C VAL A 205 -1.56 -11.00 -6.22
N LEU A 206 -0.23 -11.01 -6.35
CA LEU A 206 0.50 -12.17 -6.87
C LEU A 206 0.60 -13.28 -5.83
N GLY A 207 0.40 -14.52 -6.25
CA GLY A 207 0.66 -15.70 -5.41
C GLY A 207 2.13 -16.02 -5.24
N GLY A 208 2.45 -16.82 -4.22
CA GLY A 208 3.80 -17.34 -3.96
C GLY A 208 4.73 -16.39 -3.21
N HIS A 209 4.27 -15.22 -2.81
CA HIS A 209 5.03 -14.25 -2.02
C HIS A 209 4.26 -13.88 -0.76
N ASN A 210 4.94 -13.87 0.39
CA ASN A 210 4.36 -13.29 1.60
C ASN A 210 4.31 -11.77 1.43
N ALA A 211 3.09 -11.21 1.38
CA ALA A 211 2.82 -9.80 1.16
C ALA A 211 2.59 -9.01 2.47
N ALA A 212 2.83 -9.64 3.63
CA ALA A 212 2.67 -9.03 4.95
C ALA A 212 3.93 -8.31 5.44
#